data_0e86d40111f97633084962a9083b2a31
#
_entry.id   0e86d40111f97633084962a9083b2a31
#
_cell.length_a   1.000
_cell.length_b   1.000
_cell.length_c   1.000
_cell.angle_alpha   90.00
_cell.angle_beta   90.00
_cell.angle_gamma   90.00
#
_symmetry.space_group_name_H-M   'P 1'
#
loop_
_entity.id
_entity.type
_entity.pdbx_description
1 polymer ?
#
loop_
_entity_poly.entity_id
_entity_poly.type
_entity_poly.pdbx_seq_one_letter_code
_entity_poly.pdbx_strand_id
1 'polypeptide(L)'
;MNRESFNSMRHMVVVSIVAISAAATTAVAQEGKYLELDPTKFDRPTTIDHEWWPLEPGIRMTYEGFTVDEGKKIRHRITETVTNLTKVINGVRTVVNLEMDYRDGKLLEKEIAFHAQDNDGNVWHLGQLRETYEEGKHLVGGQSWLVGHPKEAKAGIRMLAKPGLGTPAYSQGFAPAPFYWTDRARVTQMGKKTKVPAGAYKDVMVIEEWDEESPKGAVQTKYYARGVGIVRIGFRGPDPSKEEVVLVKIEQLSPEAMAEAHAAALDLEQRAYEYSRTSPVEDMVVSKGDKK
;
A
#
# COMPACT_ATOMS: atom_id res chain seq x y z
N MET A 1 35.24 88.19 -4.97
CA MET A 1 33.89 88.74 -4.95
C MET A 1 32.91 87.62 -4.64
N ASN A 2 32.27 87.74 -3.51
CA ASN A 2 31.42 86.77 -2.77
C ASN A 2 30.32 86.11 -3.52
N ARG A 3 30.01 84.90 -3.14
CA ARG A 3 28.62 84.52 -2.79
C ARG A 3 28.58 83.23 -1.99
N GLU A 4 28.09 83.37 -0.78
CA GLU A 4 27.68 82.35 0.14
C GLU A 4 26.50 81.56 -0.44
N SER A 5 26.44 80.25 -0.21
CA SER A 5 25.25 79.45 -0.43
C SER A 5 24.90 78.65 0.82
N PHE A 6 23.69 78.87 1.25
CA PHE A 6 23.00 78.35 2.40
C PHE A 6 22.88 76.80 2.36
N ASN A 7 23.23 76.19 3.45
CA ASN A 7 23.07 74.77 3.75
C ASN A 7 21.68 74.50 4.25
N SER A 8 20.85 73.78 3.51
CA SER A 8 19.53 73.26 3.95
C SER A 8 19.65 71.75 4.25
N MET A 9 19.68 71.43 5.52
CA MET A 9 19.76 70.09 6.05
C MET A 9 18.37 69.47 6.01
N ARG A 10 18.13 68.60 5.01
CA ARG A 10 16.92 67.76 4.95
C ARG A 10 17.17 66.46 5.71
N HIS A 11 16.43 66.26 6.81
CA HIS A 11 16.38 65.01 7.55
C HIS A 11 15.73 63.95 6.68
N MET A 12 16.49 62.96 6.30
CA MET A 12 15.98 61.77 5.62
C MET A 12 15.63 60.72 6.67
N VAL A 13 14.34 60.56 6.90
CA VAL A 13 13.83 59.44 7.74
C VAL A 13 13.97 58.15 6.92
N VAL A 14 14.92 57.30 7.32
CA VAL A 14 15.06 55.95 6.75
C VAL A 14 14.04 55.07 7.46
N VAL A 15 12.94 54.73 6.79
CA VAL A 15 12.03 53.69 7.21
C VAL A 15 12.62 52.35 6.75
N SER A 16 13.16 51.63 7.70
CA SER A 16 13.62 50.25 7.46
C SER A 16 12.40 49.34 7.39
N ILE A 17 12.03 48.92 6.18
CA ILE A 17 11.06 47.85 5.97
C ILE A 17 11.80 46.52 6.20
N VAL A 18 11.58 45.90 7.35
CA VAL A 18 12.00 44.53 7.60
C VAL A 18 11.06 43.59 6.84
N ALA A 19 11.47 43.13 5.67
CA ALA A 19 10.78 42.09 4.93
C ALA A 19 11.03 40.76 5.68
N ILE A 20 10.03 40.28 6.41
CA ILE A 20 10.02 38.91 6.95
C ILE A 20 9.73 37.99 5.77
N SER A 21 10.80 37.46 5.18
CA SER A 21 10.68 36.35 4.22
C SER A 21 10.30 35.09 5.00
N ALA A 22 9.01 34.76 5.00
CA ALA A 22 8.56 33.44 5.39
C ALA A 22 9.12 32.43 4.36
N ALA A 23 10.24 31.83 4.69
CA ALA A 23 10.75 30.68 3.94
C ALA A 23 9.76 29.54 4.19
N ALA A 24 8.84 29.33 3.27
CA ALA A 24 8.09 28.11 3.15
C ALA A 24 9.13 27.01 2.80
N THR A 25 9.57 26.28 3.82
CA THR A 25 10.29 25.04 3.61
C THR A 25 9.33 24.04 2.99
N THR A 26 9.26 24.02 1.67
CA THR A 26 8.72 22.90 0.94
C THR A 26 9.66 21.73 1.27
N ALA A 27 9.19 20.83 2.12
CA ALA A 27 9.82 19.52 2.29
C ALA A 27 9.73 18.82 0.93
N VAL A 28 10.76 18.97 0.12
CA VAL A 28 10.97 18.13 -1.06
C VAL A 28 11.20 16.74 -0.47
N ALA A 29 10.18 15.89 -0.52
CA ALA A 29 10.33 14.48 -0.20
C ALA A 29 11.40 13.94 -1.17
N GLN A 30 12.56 13.65 -0.62
CA GLN A 30 13.72 13.19 -1.37
C GLN A 30 13.32 11.83 -1.96
N GLU A 31 13.27 11.74 -3.29
CA GLU A 31 13.10 10.46 -4.00
C GLU A 31 14.12 9.46 -3.44
N GLY A 32 13.63 8.35 -2.84
CA GLY A 32 14.49 7.30 -2.31
C GLY A 32 14.58 7.18 -0.79
N LYS A 33 13.97 8.06 0.00
CA LYS A 33 14.00 7.90 1.46
C LYS A 33 12.86 7.01 1.94
N TYR A 34 13.19 5.89 2.57
CA TYR A 34 12.24 5.06 3.31
C TYR A 34 11.83 5.78 4.59
N LEU A 35 10.54 5.74 4.91
CA LEU A 35 10.03 6.30 6.15
C LEU A 35 10.40 5.39 7.33
N GLU A 36 10.76 6.00 8.46
CA GLU A 36 10.98 5.25 9.70
C GLU A 36 9.62 4.99 10.36
N LEU A 37 9.39 3.72 10.72
CA LEU A 37 8.21 3.31 11.46
C LEU A 37 8.35 3.75 12.92
N ASP A 38 7.39 4.56 13.39
CA ASP A 38 7.29 4.98 14.80
C ASP A 38 6.09 4.28 15.45
N PRO A 39 6.28 3.22 16.26
CA PRO A 39 5.19 2.49 16.90
C PRO A 39 4.30 3.35 17.81
N THR A 40 4.78 4.49 18.27
CA THR A 40 4.01 5.39 19.16
C THR A 40 2.90 6.14 18.45
N LYS A 41 2.86 6.06 17.12
CA LYS A 41 1.83 6.69 16.28
C LYS A 41 0.66 5.77 15.96
N PHE A 42 0.50 4.65 16.64
CA PHE A 42 -0.50 3.63 16.30
C PHE A 42 -1.40 3.32 17.51
N ASP A 43 -2.37 4.20 17.81
CA ASP A 43 -3.30 4.00 18.93
C ASP A 43 -4.35 2.92 18.64
N ARG A 44 -4.84 2.86 17.39
CA ARG A 44 -5.82 1.88 16.91
C ARG A 44 -5.40 1.26 15.58
N PRO A 45 -4.25 0.61 15.52
CA PRO A 45 -3.60 0.21 14.27
C PRO A 45 -4.42 -0.77 13.41
N THR A 46 -5.30 -1.56 14.01
CA THR A 46 -6.13 -2.55 13.33
C THR A 46 -7.49 -2.02 12.86
N THR A 47 -7.81 -0.77 13.18
CA THR A 47 -8.96 -0.07 12.62
C THR A 47 -8.52 0.64 11.33
N ILE A 48 -8.63 -0.04 10.20
CA ILE A 48 -8.24 0.52 8.90
C ILE A 48 -9.51 0.98 8.19
N ASP A 49 -9.95 2.21 8.50
CA ASP A 49 -11.14 2.86 7.97
C ASP A 49 -10.82 3.92 6.89
N HIS A 50 -9.65 3.78 6.27
CA HIS A 50 -9.15 4.71 5.26
C HIS A 50 -10.13 4.87 4.08
N GLU A 51 -10.42 6.12 3.71
CA GLU A 51 -11.40 6.48 2.67
C GLU A 51 -11.19 5.75 1.33
N TRP A 52 -9.95 5.54 0.92
CA TRP A 52 -9.61 4.92 -0.36
C TRP A 52 -9.27 3.44 -0.27
N TRP A 53 -8.99 2.94 0.91
CA TRP A 53 -8.60 1.54 1.09
C TRP A 53 -8.96 1.04 2.49
N PRO A 54 -10.27 0.90 2.78
CA PRO A 54 -10.72 0.31 4.03
C PRO A 54 -10.43 -1.19 4.04
N LEU A 55 -10.02 -1.72 5.19
CA LEU A 55 -9.85 -3.16 5.42
C LEU A 55 -10.77 -3.59 6.55
N GLU A 56 -12.01 -3.95 6.19
CA GLU A 56 -13.01 -4.44 7.13
C GLU A 56 -12.91 -5.97 7.24
N PRO A 57 -12.67 -6.53 8.45
CA PRO A 57 -12.60 -7.97 8.65
C PRO A 57 -13.86 -8.69 8.17
N GLY A 58 -13.66 -9.77 7.44
CA GLY A 58 -14.75 -10.56 6.86
C GLY A 58 -15.08 -10.22 5.42
N ILE A 59 -14.58 -9.13 4.89
CA ILE A 59 -14.78 -8.79 3.48
C ILE A 59 -13.82 -9.59 2.62
N ARG A 60 -14.37 -10.20 1.56
CA ARG A 60 -13.62 -10.76 0.44
C ARG A 60 -13.92 -10.01 -0.84
N MET A 61 -12.87 -9.63 -1.53
CA MET A 61 -12.92 -9.09 -2.89
C MET A 61 -12.43 -10.14 -3.88
N THR A 62 -13.14 -10.29 -5.01
CA THR A 62 -12.72 -11.18 -6.10
C THR A 62 -12.51 -10.35 -7.35
N TYR A 63 -11.35 -10.53 -7.96
CA TYR A 63 -10.98 -9.91 -9.23
C TYR A 63 -10.82 -10.97 -10.29
N GLU A 64 -11.25 -10.68 -11.52
CA GLU A 64 -11.09 -11.57 -12.67
C GLU A 64 -10.62 -10.79 -13.89
N GLY A 65 -9.85 -11.47 -14.72
CA GLY A 65 -9.33 -10.90 -15.94
C GLY A 65 -8.28 -11.78 -16.59
N PHE A 66 -7.17 -11.16 -16.97
CA PHE A 66 -6.11 -11.83 -17.73
C PHE A 66 -4.74 -11.31 -17.35
N THR A 67 -3.75 -12.17 -17.51
CA THR A 67 -2.33 -11.83 -17.53
C THR A 67 -1.68 -12.43 -18.77
N VAL A 68 -0.44 -12.07 -19.05
CA VAL A 68 0.35 -12.65 -20.13
C VAL A 68 1.50 -13.44 -19.52
N ASP A 69 1.63 -14.70 -19.92
CA ASP A 69 2.72 -15.57 -19.56
C ASP A 69 3.29 -16.25 -20.82
N GLU A 70 4.60 -16.19 -21.02
CA GLU A 70 5.27 -16.66 -22.24
C GLU A 70 4.61 -16.16 -23.55
N GLY A 71 4.10 -14.92 -23.52
CA GLY A 71 3.41 -14.30 -24.66
C GLY A 71 1.97 -14.77 -24.87
N LYS A 72 1.44 -15.66 -24.05
CA LYS A 72 0.06 -16.17 -24.09
C LYS A 72 -0.82 -15.43 -23.09
N LYS A 73 -2.04 -15.10 -23.50
CA LYS A 73 -3.06 -14.53 -22.63
C LYS A 73 -3.70 -15.65 -21.80
N ILE A 74 -3.60 -15.55 -20.47
CA ILE A 74 -4.04 -16.55 -19.51
C ILE A 74 -5.12 -15.94 -18.61
N ARG A 75 -6.16 -16.70 -18.26
CA ARG A 75 -7.15 -16.25 -17.28
C ARG A 75 -6.50 -16.07 -15.93
N HIS A 76 -6.81 -14.93 -15.31
CA HIS A 76 -6.27 -14.55 -14.02
C HIS A 76 -7.39 -14.22 -13.04
N ARG A 77 -7.35 -14.77 -11.84
CA ARG A 77 -8.27 -14.50 -10.77
C ARG A 77 -7.51 -14.28 -9.47
N ILE A 78 -7.83 -13.19 -8.76
CA ILE A 78 -7.29 -12.86 -7.45
C ILE A 78 -8.44 -12.82 -6.45
N THR A 79 -8.23 -13.34 -5.26
CA THR A 79 -9.12 -13.13 -4.11
C THR A 79 -8.34 -12.49 -2.98
N GLU A 80 -8.80 -11.34 -2.52
CA GLU A 80 -8.29 -10.67 -1.32
C GLU A 80 -9.30 -10.82 -0.18
N THR A 81 -8.88 -11.29 0.97
CA THR A 81 -9.73 -11.50 2.15
C THR A 81 -9.12 -10.80 3.35
N VAL A 82 -9.83 -9.82 3.90
CA VAL A 82 -9.48 -9.23 5.19
C VAL A 82 -9.89 -10.21 6.29
N THR A 83 -8.90 -10.81 6.94
CA THR A 83 -9.16 -11.75 8.04
C THR A 83 -9.40 -11.00 9.34
N ASN A 84 -9.84 -11.71 10.39
CA ASN A 84 -9.84 -11.23 11.76
C ASN A 84 -8.62 -11.73 12.56
N LEU A 85 -7.54 -12.06 11.85
CA LEU A 85 -6.23 -12.35 12.44
C LEU A 85 -5.38 -11.08 12.55
N THR A 86 -4.48 -11.07 13.51
CA THR A 86 -3.51 -9.99 13.70
C THR A 86 -2.11 -10.54 13.96
N LYS A 87 -1.09 -9.74 13.68
CA LYS A 87 0.31 -10.03 13.99
C LYS A 87 0.98 -8.78 14.52
N VAL A 88 1.79 -8.91 15.57
CA VAL A 88 2.63 -7.81 16.05
C VAL A 88 3.96 -7.84 15.32
N ILE A 89 4.27 -6.76 14.60
CA ILE A 89 5.51 -6.60 13.85
C ILE A 89 6.17 -5.30 14.30
N ASN A 90 7.39 -5.40 14.78
CA ASN A 90 8.17 -4.25 15.29
C ASN A 90 7.38 -3.34 16.25
N GLY A 91 6.60 -3.94 17.16
CA GLY A 91 5.79 -3.23 18.16
C GLY A 91 4.43 -2.72 17.68
N VAL A 92 4.09 -2.87 16.40
CA VAL A 92 2.80 -2.46 15.82
C VAL A 92 1.93 -3.69 15.56
N ARG A 93 0.67 -3.69 16.04
CA ARG A 93 -0.31 -4.73 15.72
C ARG A 93 -0.90 -4.46 14.33
N THR A 94 -0.87 -5.47 13.47
CA THR A 94 -1.33 -5.38 12.08
C THR A 94 -2.55 -6.24 11.84
N VAL A 95 -3.36 -5.88 10.84
CA VAL A 95 -4.39 -6.75 10.25
C VAL A 95 -3.72 -7.68 9.25
N VAL A 96 -4.16 -8.94 9.22
CA VAL A 96 -3.71 -9.95 8.25
C VAL A 96 -4.67 -9.98 7.06
N ASN A 97 -4.16 -9.62 5.89
CA ASN A 97 -4.90 -9.71 4.62
C ASN A 97 -4.39 -10.93 3.84
N LEU A 98 -5.30 -11.85 3.49
CA LEU A 98 -4.99 -13.06 2.71
C LEU A 98 -5.31 -12.83 1.25
N GLU A 99 -4.30 -12.96 0.39
CA GLU A 99 -4.45 -12.99 -1.06
C GLU A 99 -4.22 -14.40 -1.61
N MET A 100 -5.01 -14.78 -2.60
CA MET A 100 -4.81 -16.02 -3.36
C MET A 100 -4.95 -15.71 -4.85
N ASP A 101 -3.91 -16.00 -5.59
CA ASP A 101 -3.78 -15.78 -7.02
C ASP A 101 -3.91 -17.10 -7.80
N TYR A 102 -4.68 -17.07 -8.89
CA TYR A 102 -4.96 -18.25 -9.72
C TYR A 102 -4.75 -17.93 -11.20
N ARG A 103 -4.03 -18.80 -11.90
CA ARG A 103 -3.91 -18.80 -13.37
C ARG A 103 -4.59 -20.03 -13.95
N ASP A 104 -5.51 -19.82 -14.89
CA ASP A 104 -6.35 -20.89 -15.48
C ASP A 104 -6.96 -21.83 -14.43
N GLY A 105 -7.34 -21.28 -13.27
CA GLY A 105 -7.95 -22.01 -12.16
C GLY A 105 -6.97 -22.78 -11.26
N LYS A 106 -5.67 -22.75 -11.54
CA LYS A 106 -4.62 -23.32 -10.69
C LYS A 106 -4.10 -22.24 -9.74
N LEU A 107 -3.93 -22.58 -8.47
CA LEU A 107 -3.29 -21.71 -7.48
C LEU A 107 -1.85 -21.46 -7.91
N LEU A 108 -1.50 -20.19 -8.11
CA LEU A 108 -0.14 -19.74 -8.42
C LEU A 108 0.58 -19.24 -7.17
N GLU A 109 -0.15 -18.42 -6.39
CA GLU A 109 0.43 -17.72 -5.25
C GLU A 109 -0.57 -17.65 -4.10
N LYS A 110 -0.06 -17.71 -2.89
CA LYS A 110 -0.75 -17.40 -1.66
C LYS A 110 0.10 -16.42 -0.86
N GLU A 111 -0.51 -15.36 -0.39
CA GLU A 111 0.17 -14.33 0.39
C GLU A 111 -0.65 -13.93 1.60
N ILE A 112 0.01 -13.68 2.72
CA ILE A 112 -0.54 -12.88 3.80
C ILE A 112 0.29 -11.61 3.94
N ALA A 113 -0.39 -10.46 3.81
CA ALA A 113 0.20 -9.14 3.97
C ALA A 113 -0.27 -8.48 5.27
N PHE A 114 0.58 -7.64 5.85
CA PHE A 114 0.39 -7.08 7.19
C PHE A 114 0.25 -5.56 7.12
N HIS A 115 -0.92 -5.05 7.49
CA HIS A 115 -1.26 -3.63 7.37
C HIS A 115 -1.71 -3.05 8.70
N ALA A 116 -1.38 -1.76 8.90
CA ALA A 116 -1.81 -1.00 10.07
C ALA A 116 -2.08 0.46 9.67
N GLN A 117 -3.05 1.10 10.31
CA GLN A 117 -3.31 2.54 10.11
C GLN A 117 -2.72 3.33 11.26
N ASP A 118 -1.93 4.37 10.93
CA ASP A 118 -1.39 5.29 11.92
C ASP A 118 -2.41 6.36 12.34
N ASN A 119 -2.07 7.16 13.37
CA ASN A 119 -2.92 8.23 13.88
C ASN A 119 -3.13 9.38 12.89
N ASP A 120 -2.24 9.51 11.90
CA ASP A 120 -2.36 10.51 10.81
C ASP A 120 -3.28 10.01 9.69
N GLY A 121 -3.64 8.71 9.69
CA GLY A 121 -4.50 8.06 8.71
C GLY A 121 -3.75 7.38 7.55
N ASN A 122 -2.42 7.30 7.57
CA ASN A 122 -1.71 6.52 6.57
C ASN A 122 -1.88 5.02 6.85
N VAL A 123 -2.09 4.23 5.81
CA VAL A 123 -2.06 2.78 5.93
C VAL A 123 -0.66 2.30 5.56
N TRP A 124 -0.03 1.64 6.52
CA TRP A 124 1.32 1.11 6.41
C TRP A 124 1.32 -0.35 5.98
N HIS A 125 2.32 -0.74 5.22
CA HIS A 125 2.68 -2.11 4.91
C HIS A 125 3.91 -2.51 5.73
N LEU A 126 3.75 -3.50 6.60
CA LEU A 126 4.81 -3.95 7.51
C LEU A 126 5.47 -5.25 7.05
N GLY A 127 5.10 -5.74 5.89
CA GLY A 127 5.68 -6.93 5.28
C GLY A 127 4.63 -7.93 4.83
N GLN A 128 5.12 -9.05 4.30
CA GLN A 128 4.30 -10.13 3.77
C GLN A 128 5.02 -11.47 3.89
N LEU A 129 4.23 -12.53 3.90
CA LEU A 129 4.69 -13.91 3.75
C LEU A 129 4.00 -14.48 2.52
N ARG A 130 4.78 -14.92 1.52
CA ARG A 130 4.30 -15.35 0.22
C ARG A 130 4.79 -16.74 -0.10
N GLU A 131 3.95 -17.54 -0.74
CA GLU A 131 4.25 -18.85 -1.28
C GLU A 131 3.85 -18.91 -2.76
N THR A 132 4.74 -19.43 -3.60
CA THR A 132 4.50 -19.64 -5.04
C THR A 132 4.39 -21.13 -5.32
N TYR A 133 3.47 -21.52 -6.19
CA TYR A 133 3.14 -22.91 -6.48
C TYR A 133 3.29 -23.24 -7.96
N GLU A 134 3.87 -24.41 -8.26
CA GLU A 134 3.81 -25.04 -9.58
C GLU A 134 2.61 -25.99 -9.67
N GLU A 135 1.97 -26.03 -10.82
CA GLU A 135 0.81 -26.90 -11.11
C GLU A 135 -0.33 -26.78 -10.07
N GLY A 136 -0.35 -25.69 -9.29
CA GLY A 136 -1.33 -25.44 -8.24
C GLY A 136 -1.14 -26.32 -6.98
N LYS A 137 -0.03 -27.02 -6.84
CA LYS A 137 0.18 -28.01 -5.77
C LYS A 137 1.56 -27.97 -5.13
N HIS A 138 2.60 -27.76 -5.91
CA HIS A 138 3.98 -27.88 -5.44
C HIS A 138 4.51 -26.52 -5.04
N LEU A 139 4.77 -26.32 -3.76
CA LEU A 139 5.43 -25.13 -3.25
C LEU A 139 6.86 -25.06 -3.81
N VAL A 140 7.18 -23.98 -4.53
CA VAL A 140 8.49 -23.79 -5.15
C VAL A 140 9.28 -22.64 -4.54
N GLY A 141 8.66 -21.87 -3.65
CA GLY A 141 9.31 -20.76 -2.95
C GLY A 141 8.33 -19.66 -2.56
N GLY A 142 8.87 -18.53 -2.16
CA GLY A 142 8.09 -17.36 -1.82
C GLY A 142 8.96 -16.18 -1.44
N GLN A 143 8.48 -14.99 -1.71
CA GLN A 143 9.14 -13.74 -1.39
C GLN A 143 8.56 -13.22 -0.07
N SER A 144 9.24 -13.52 1.04
CA SER A 144 8.73 -13.23 2.38
C SER A 144 9.67 -12.29 3.12
N TRP A 145 9.11 -11.21 3.64
CA TRP A 145 9.85 -10.27 4.49
C TRP A 145 8.91 -9.61 5.50
N LEU A 146 9.45 -9.22 6.63
CA LEU A 146 8.78 -8.38 7.63
C LEU A 146 9.72 -7.26 8.06
N VAL A 147 9.19 -6.18 8.58
CA VAL A 147 10.00 -5.09 9.16
C VAL A 147 10.96 -5.68 10.21
N GLY A 148 12.28 -5.43 10.01
CA GLY A 148 13.34 -5.99 10.84
C GLY A 148 13.72 -7.44 10.55
N HIS A 149 13.08 -8.10 9.55
CA HIS A 149 13.37 -9.46 9.09
C HIS A 149 13.36 -9.54 7.56
N PRO A 150 14.51 -9.43 6.88
CA PRO A 150 15.86 -9.22 7.45
C PRO A 150 15.98 -7.87 8.17
N LYS A 151 17.06 -7.69 8.93
CA LYS A 151 17.28 -6.51 9.79
C LYS A 151 17.12 -5.18 9.06
N GLU A 152 17.49 -5.12 7.80
CA GLU A 152 17.44 -3.95 6.93
C GLU A 152 16.05 -3.69 6.34
N ALA A 153 15.09 -4.64 6.48
CA ALA A 153 13.76 -4.49 5.95
C ALA A 153 12.99 -3.38 6.69
N LYS A 154 12.30 -2.55 5.92
CA LYS A 154 11.59 -1.35 6.39
C LYS A 154 10.15 -1.34 5.94
N ALA A 155 9.27 -0.84 6.80
CA ALA A 155 7.89 -0.58 6.43
C ALA A 155 7.79 0.48 5.33
N GLY A 156 6.67 0.49 4.63
CA GLY A 156 6.31 1.54 3.69
C GLY A 156 4.85 1.93 3.79
N ILE A 157 4.45 2.89 3.01
CA ILE A 157 3.07 3.38 2.96
C ILE A 157 2.31 2.63 1.86
N ARG A 158 1.31 1.86 2.23
CA ARG A 158 0.39 1.26 1.27
C ARG A 158 -0.59 2.27 0.72
N MET A 159 -1.10 3.15 1.59
CA MET A 159 -1.98 4.25 1.21
C MET A 159 -1.68 5.49 2.06
N LEU A 160 -1.45 6.62 1.42
CA LEU A 160 -1.26 7.90 2.09
C LEU A 160 -2.56 8.39 2.73
N ALA A 161 -2.51 9.00 3.91
CA ALA A 161 -3.67 9.59 4.59
C ALA A 161 -4.45 10.56 3.70
N LYS A 162 -3.75 11.31 2.87
CA LYS A 162 -4.33 12.29 1.93
C LYS A 162 -3.66 12.14 0.56
N PRO A 163 -3.98 11.09 -0.20
CA PRO A 163 -3.40 10.90 -1.53
C PRO A 163 -3.91 11.97 -2.49
N GLY A 164 -3.03 12.49 -3.34
CA GLY A 164 -3.40 13.53 -4.29
C GLY A 164 -2.39 13.72 -5.41
N LEU A 165 -2.81 14.43 -6.46
CA LEU A 165 -1.91 14.81 -7.57
C LEU A 165 -0.80 15.72 -7.05
N GLY A 166 0.40 15.52 -7.58
CA GLY A 166 1.59 16.28 -7.17
C GLY A 166 2.27 15.76 -5.91
N THR A 167 1.72 14.75 -5.24
CA THR A 167 2.43 14.05 -4.17
C THR A 167 3.62 13.29 -4.79
N PRO A 168 4.83 13.44 -4.23
CA PRO A 168 5.99 12.68 -4.67
C PRO A 168 5.76 11.18 -4.60
N ALA A 169 6.49 10.41 -5.41
CA ALA A 169 6.50 8.96 -5.30
C ALA A 169 6.99 8.53 -3.90
N TYR A 170 6.32 7.52 -3.35
CA TYR A 170 6.60 7.01 -2.02
C TYR A 170 6.90 5.50 -2.05
N SER A 171 7.65 5.02 -1.06
CA SER A 171 7.96 3.59 -0.91
C SER A 171 6.82 2.86 -0.23
N GLN A 172 6.51 1.66 -0.73
CA GLN A 172 5.55 0.73 -0.12
C GLN A 172 6.23 -0.34 0.75
N GLY A 173 7.51 -0.15 1.05
CA GLY A 173 8.34 -1.01 1.87
C GLY A 173 9.72 -1.20 1.25
N PHE A 174 10.58 -1.88 1.99
CA PHE A 174 11.90 -2.27 1.51
C PHE A 174 12.35 -3.58 2.14
N ALA A 175 12.84 -4.48 1.32
CA ALA A 175 13.63 -5.61 1.76
C ALA A 175 14.81 -5.84 0.80
N PRO A 176 16.04 -6.04 1.33
CA PRO A 176 17.22 -6.27 0.50
C PRO A 176 17.22 -7.68 -0.10
N ALA A 177 18.21 -7.96 -0.92
CA ALA A 177 18.49 -9.32 -1.37
C ALA A 177 18.52 -10.32 -0.19
N PRO A 178 18.01 -11.54 -0.37
CA PRO A 178 17.45 -12.13 -1.59
C PRO A 178 15.96 -11.86 -1.80
N PHE A 179 15.33 -11.05 -0.96
CA PHE A 179 13.87 -10.81 -0.97
C PHE A 179 13.45 -9.75 -1.99
N TYR A 180 14.28 -8.75 -2.25
CA TYR A 180 14.06 -7.69 -3.25
C TYR A 180 12.65 -7.09 -3.26
N TRP A 181 12.27 -6.46 -2.15
CA TRP A 181 11.05 -5.65 -2.12
C TRP A 181 11.41 -4.18 -2.23
N THR A 182 11.06 -3.53 -3.32
CA THR A 182 11.43 -2.13 -3.60
C THR A 182 10.27 -1.31 -4.16
N ASP A 183 9.05 -1.77 -3.92
CA ASP A 183 7.84 -1.20 -4.48
C ASP A 183 7.67 0.26 -4.12
N ARG A 184 7.29 1.02 -5.14
CA ARG A 184 7.01 2.45 -5.09
C ARG A 184 5.66 2.73 -5.72
N ALA A 185 5.02 3.81 -5.24
CA ALA A 185 3.72 4.22 -5.72
C ALA A 185 3.65 5.73 -5.95
N ARG A 186 2.74 6.14 -6.84
CA ARG A 186 2.46 7.55 -7.11
C ARG A 186 1.02 7.73 -7.60
N VAL A 187 0.33 8.73 -7.06
CA VAL A 187 -0.97 9.15 -7.57
C VAL A 187 -0.80 9.87 -8.90
N THR A 188 -1.42 9.36 -9.96
CA THR A 188 -1.29 9.92 -11.31
C THR A 188 -2.57 10.50 -11.88
N GLN A 189 -3.74 10.07 -11.39
CA GLN A 189 -5.02 10.58 -11.85
C GLN A 189 -6.03 10.60 -10.71
N MET A 190 -6.93 11.59 -10.74
CA MET A 190 -8.05 11.75 -9.82
C MET A 190 -9.35 12.01 -10.60
N GLY A 191 -10.50 11.79 -9.98
CA GLY A 191 -11.81 12.12 -10.57
C GLY A 191 -12.21 11.22 -11.75
N LYS A 192 -11.59 10.04 -11.90
CA LYS A 192 -11.94 9.10 -12.97
C LYS A 192 -13.29 8.43 -12.73
N LYS A 193 -13.82 7.86 -13.79
CA LYS A 193 -15.00 6.99 -13.72
C LYS A 193 -14.62 5.63 -14.25
N THR A 194 -15.11 4.57 -13.62
CA THR A 194 -14.94 3.20 -14.11
C THR A 194 -16.20 2.39 -13.88
N LYS A 195 -16.42 1.41 -14.74
CA LYS A 195 -17.50 0.43 -14.58
C LYS A 195 -16.87 -0.96 -14.65
N VAL A 196 -17.17 -1.75 -13.65
CA VAL A 196 -16.74 -3.15 -13.51
C VAL A 196 -17.96 -4.00 -13.14
N PRO A 197 -17.92 -5.34 -13.19
CA PRO A 197 -19.07 -6.18 -12.81
C PRO A 197 -19.62 -5.89 -11.40
N ALA A 198 -18.76 -5.59 -10.43
CA ALA A 198 -19.18 -5.27 -9.06
C ALA A 198 -19.87 -3.90 -8.91
N GLY A 199 -19.75 -2.99 -9.91
CA GLY A 199 -20.40 -1.68 -9.83
C GLY A 199 -19.88 -0.63 -10.79
N ALA A 200 -20.46 0.56 -10.68
CA ALA A 200 -20.02 1.76 -11.40
C ALA A 200 -19.57 2.81 -10.39
N TYR A 201 -18.33 3.26 -10.54
CA TYR A 201 -17.65 4.13 -9.58
C TYR A 201 -17.32 5.47 -10.23
N LYS A 202 -17.50 6.53 -9.46
CA LYS A 202 -17.10 7.91 -9.79
C LYS A 202 -15.99 8.33 -8.83
N ASP A 203 -15.30 9.40 -9.18
CA ASP A 203 -14.23 9.94 -8.35
C ASP A 203 -13.08 8.95 -8.08
N VAL A 204 -12.80 8.09 -9.04
CA VAL A 204 -11.77 7.06 -8.92
C VAL A 204 -10.39 7.72 -8.97
N MET A 205 -9.52 7.32 -8.07
CA MET A 205 -8.09 7.64 -8.04
C MET A 205 -7.30 6.55 -8.75
N VAL A 206 -6.27 6.94 -9.51
CA VAL A 206 -5.34 5.98 -10.13
C VAL A 206 -3.96 6.17 -9.51
N ILE A 207 -3.42 5.06 -9.00
CA ILE A 207 -2.05 4.94 -8.51
C ILE A 207 -1.26 4.09 -9.48
N GLU A 208 -0.07 4.53 -9.85
CA GLU A 208 0.94 3.74 -10.55
C GLU A 208 1.89 3.15 -9.52
N GLU A 209 2.16 1.85 -9.66
CA GLU A 209 3.10 1.09 -8.82
C GLU A 209 4.18 0.47 -9.69
N TRP A 210 5.42 0.44 -9.21
CA TRP A 210 6.59 -0.17 -9.85
C TRP A 210 7.63 -0.53 -8.81
N ASP A 211 8.55 -1.39 -9.16
CA ASP A 211 9.75 -1.73 -8.39
C ASP A 211 11.03 -1.39 -9.16
N GLU A 212 12.20 -1.55 -8.52
CA GLU A 212 13.50 -1.25 -9.13
C GLU A 212 13.91 -2.26 -10.21
N GLU A 213 13.30 -3.46 -10.22
CA GLU A 213 13.57 -4.52 -11.20
C GLU A 213 12.65 -4.40 -12.43
N SER A 214 11.58 -3.63 -12.33
CA SER A 214 10.64 -3.41 -13.43
C SER A 214 11.32 -2.75 -14.64
N PRO A 215 11.01 -3.17 -15.86
CA PRO A 215 11.49 -2.52 -17.07
C PRO A 215 11.17 -1.03 -17.05
N LYS A 216 12.09 -0.18 -17.48
CA LYS A 216 11.93 1.28 -17.44
C LYS A 216 10.61 1.71 -18.08
N GLY A 217 9.74 2.33 -17.28
CA GLY A 217 8.42 2.80 -17.70
C GLY A 217 7.32 1.75 -17.66
N ALA A 218 7.62 0.51 -17.24
CA ALA A 218 6.60 -0.46 -16.88
C ALA A 218 5.99 -0.07 -15.54
N VAL A 219 4.67 -0.01 -15.44
CA VAL A 219 3.96 0.25 -14.20
C VAL A 219 2.66 -0.56 -14.16
N GLN A 220 2.32 -1.05 -12.98
CA GLN A 220 0.98 -1.50 -12.68
C GLN A 220 0.10 -0.28 -12.34
N THR A 221 -1.14 -0.27 -12.79
CA THR A 221 -2.08 0.82 -12.51
C THR A 221 -3.23 0.30 -11.66
N LYS A 222 -3.41 0.86 -10.46
CA LYS A 222 -4.49 0.48 -9.55
C LYS A 222 -5.52 1.60 -9.45
N TYR A 223 -6.78 1.25 -9.67
CA TYR A 223 -7.91 2.16 -9.65
C TYR A 223 -8.65 1.99 -8.33
N TYR A 224 -8.63 3.02 -7.49
CA TYR A 224 -9.23 3.03 -6.17
C TYR A 224 -10.55 3.79 -6.18
N ALA A 225 -11.60 3.17 -5.66
CA ALA A 225 -12.90 3.80 -5.43
C ALA A 225 -13.09 4.06 -3.92
N ARG A 226 -13.66 5.23 -3.59
CA ARG A 226 -13.92 5.62 -2.19
C ARG A 226 -14.81 4.60 -1.47
N GLY A 227 -14.44 4.23 -0.25
CA GLY A 227 -15.14 3.27 0.58
C GLY A 227 -15.09 1.82 0.10
N VAL A 228 -14.32 1.53 -0.97
CA VAL A 228 -14.24 0.19 -1.57
C VAL A 228 -12.79 -0.32 -1.59
N GLY A 229 -11.86 0.47 -2.07
CA GLY A 229 -10.50 0.03 -2.36
C GLY A 229 -10.27 -0.15 -3.86
N ILE A 230 -9.46 -1.13 -4.24
CA ILE A 230 -9.12 -1.40 -5.64
C ILE A 230 -10.35 -1.95 -6.39
N VAL A 231 -10.69 -1.36 -7.54
CA VAL A 231 -11.79 -1.82 -8.39
C VAL A 231 -11.31 -2.28 -9.77
N ARG A 232 -10.07 -1.95 -10.12
CA ARG A 232 -9.42 -2.39 -11.35
C ARG A 232 -7.91 -2.37 -11.16
N ILE A 233 -7.24 -3.36 -11.71
CA ILE A 233 -5.80 -3.39 -11.92
C ILE A 233 -5.57 -3.44 -13.43
N GLY A 234 -4.57 -2.71 -13.89
CA GLY A 234 -4.14 -2.71 -15.29
C GLY A 234 -2.65 -2.37 -15.35
N PHE A 235 -2.16 -2.09 -16.53
CA PHE A 235 -0.74 -1.79 -16.74
C PHE A 235 -0.54 -0.62 -17.70
N ARG A 236 0.68 -0.11 -17.72
CA ARG A 236 1.17 0.84 -18.72
C ARG A 236 2.67 0.59 -18.99
N GLY A 237 3.08 0.91 -20.22
CA GLY A 237 4.47 0.71 -20.64
C GLY A 237 4.80 -0.75 -20.96
N PRO A 238 6.08 -1.12 -20.93
CA PRO A 238 6.56 -2.44 -21.33
C PRO A 238 6.44 -3.49 -20.20
N ASP A 239 5.31 -3.52 -19.51
CA ASP A 239 5.03 -4.50 -18.47
C ASP A 239 4.95 -5.91 -19.09
N PRO A 240 5.78 -6.87 -18.63
CA PRO A 240 5.79 -8.21 -19.19
C PRO A 240 4.54 -9.03 -18.87
N SER A 241 3.93 -8.81 -17.70
CA SER A 241 2.73 -9.54 -17.26
C SER A 241 1.47 -9.05 -17.96
N LYS A 242 1.42 -7.75 -18.34
CA LYS A 242 0.26 -7.09 -18.94
C LYS A 242 -1.03 -7.45 -18.21
N GLU A 243 -0.96 -7.41 -16.89
CA GLU A 243 -2.09 -7.81 -16.06
C GLU A 243 -3.26 -6.84 -16.20
N GLU A 244 -4.45 -7.40 -16.43
CA GLU A 244 -5.71 -6.66 -16.46
C GLU A 244 -6.78 -7.46 -15.73
N VAL A 245 -7.12 -7.04 -14.51
CA VAL A 245 -8.21 -7.64 -13.74
C VAL A 245 -9.15 -6.57 -13.21
N VAL A 246 -10.43 -6.94 -13.04
CA VAL A 246 -11.48 -6.04 -12.55
C VAL A 246 -12.23 -6.67 -11.40
N LEU A 247 -12.68 -5.87 -10.46
CA LEU A 247 -13.49 -6.30 -9.33
C LEU A 247 -14.82 -6.86 -9.84
N VAL A 248 -15.05 -8.15 -9.60
CA VAL A 248 -16.28 -8.85 -10.01
C VAL A 248 -17.24 -9.07 -8.85
N LYS A 249 -16.72 -9.18 -7.62
CA LYS A 249 -17.52 -9.45 -6.43
C LYS A 249 -16.91 -8.85 -5.17
N ILE A 250 -17.78 -8.35 -4.29
CA ILE A 250 -17.47 -8.02 -2.89
C ILE A 250 -18.48 -8.82 -2.05
N GLU A 251 -17.99 -9.52 -1.06
CA GLU A 251 -18.86 -10.30 -0.18
C GLU A 251 -18.40 -10.27 1.27
N GLN A 252 -19.38 -10.26 2.18
CA GLN A 252 -19.17 -10.59 3.59
C GLN A 252 -19.14 -12.12 3.69
N LEU A 253 -18.06 -12.66 4.21
CA LEU A 253 -17.89 -14.10 4.37
C LEU A 253 -18.82 -14.66 5.43
N SER A 254 -19.31 -15.89 5.20
CA SER A 254 -19.93 -16.69 6.25
C SER A 254 -18.88 -17.13 7.27
N PRO A 255 -19.31 -17.55 8.48
CA PRO A 255 -18.37 -18.09 9.48
C PRO A 255 -17.52 -19.24 8.95
N GLU A 256 -18.10 -20.13 8.14
CA GLU A 256 -17.41 -21.28 7.54
C GLU A 256 -16.33 -20.81 6.54
N ALA A 257 -16.68 -19.90 5.63
CA ALA A 257 -15.76 -19.35 4.65
C ALA A 257 -14.64 -18.52 5.32
N MET A 258 -14.93 -17.87 6.45
CA MET A 258 -13.93 -17.19 7.26
C MET A 258 -12.98 -18.20 7.93
N ALA A 259 -13.50 -19.30 8.46
CA ALA A 259 -12.69 -20.36 9.06
C ALA A 259 -11.74 -20.99 8.03
N GLU A 260 -12.18 -21.16 6.77
CA GLU A 260 -11.31 -21.61 5.67
C GLU A 260 -10.21 -20.59 5.36
N ALA A 261 -10.54 -19.29 5.32
CA ALA A 261 -9.55 -18.24 5.11
C ALA A 261 -8.53 -18.18 6.25
N HIS A 262 -8.98 -18.32 7.49
CA HIS A 262 -8.11 -18.43 8.67
C HIS A 262 -7.16 -19.60 8.57
N ALA A 263 -7.69 -20.80 8.29
CA ALA A 263 -6.88 -22.01 8.17
C ALA A 263 -5.81 -21.83 7.07
N ALA A 264 -6.18 -21.21 5.94
CA ALA A 264 -5.24 -20.94 4.85
C ALA A 264 -4.14 -19.95 5.24
N ALA A 265 -4.49 -18.88 5.99
CA ALA A 265 -3.54 -17.87 6.45
C ALA A 265 -2.60 -18.44 7.52
N LEU A 266 -3.12 -19.17 8.50
CA LEU A 266 -2.34 -19.79 9.57
C LEU A 266 -1.40 -20.89 9.05
N ASP A 267 -1.87 -21.69 8.08
CA ASP A 267 -1.07 -22.75 7.43
C ASP A 267 0.13 -22.14 6.66
N LEU A 268 -0.08 -21.01 5.96
CA LEU A 268 1.01 -20.29 5.33
C LEU A 268 1.96 -19.69 6.38
N GLU A 269 1.43 -19.04 7.40
CA GLU A 269 2.22 -18.41 8.45
C GLU A 269 3.07 -19.41 9.23
N GLN A 270 2.51 -20.57 9.54
CA GLN A 270 3.23 -21.64 10.23
C GLN A 270 4.42 -22.15 9.42
N ARG A 271 4.26 -22.33 8.12
CA ARG A 271 5.38 -22.71 7.24
C ARG A 271 6.41 -21.58 7.15
N ALA A 272 5.94 -20.34 7.00
CA ALA A 272 6.82 -19.18 6.94
C ALA A 272 7.57 -18.94 8.26
N TYR A 273 6.97 -19.26 9.42
CA TYR A 273 7.60 -19.14 10.73
C TYR A 273 8.90 -19.95 10.81
N GLU A 274 8.94 -21.15 10.25
CA GLU A 274 10.13 -22.01 10.26
C GLU A 274 11.32 -21.38 9.52
N TYR A 275 11.05 -20.63 8.45
CA TYR A 275 12.10 -19.99 7.67
C TYR A 275 12.26 -18.48 7.96
N SER A 276 11.24 -17.79 8.41
CA SER A 276 11.28 -16.37 8.73
C SER A 276 11.55 -16.05 10.21
N ARG A 277 11.31 -17.00 11.11
CA ARG A 277 11.50 -16.88 12.56
C ARG A 277 10.81 -15.68 13.19
N THR A 278 9.57 -15.41 12.81
CA THR A 278 8.76 -14.31 13.32
C THR A 278 7.76 -14.78 14.37
N SER A 279 7.21 -13.85 15.17
CA SER A 279 6.15 -14.19 16.14
C SER A 279 4.89 -14.67 15.43
N PRO A 280 4.14 -15.64 15.99
CA PRO A 280 2.92 -16.16 15.40
C PRO A 280 1.85 -15.10 15.17
N VAL A 281 0.95 -15.38 14.24
CA VAL A 281 -0.31 -14.68 14.06
C VAL A 281 -1.26 -15.02 15.21
N GLU A 282 -2.09 -14.09 15.62
CA GLU A 282 -3.07 -14.23 16.71
C GLU A 282 -4.46 -13.78 16.26
N ASP A 283 -5.50 -14.30 16.91
CA ASP A 283 -6.86 -13.79 16.73
C ASP A 283 -6.95 -12.29 17.10
N MET A 284 -7.76 -11.56 16.34
CA MET A 284 -8.04 -10.17 16.65
C MET A 284 -8.88 -10.08 17.95
N VAL A 285 -8.34 -9.42 18.95
CA VAL A 285 -9.10 -9.13 20.17
C VAL A 285 -10.10 -8.02 19.86
N VAL A 286 -11.38 -8.41 19.71
CA VAL A 286 -12.47 -7.43 19.61
C VAL A 286 -12.67 -6.81 20.99
N SER A 287 -12.33 -5.53 21.15
CA SER A 287 -12.63 -4.82 22.38
C SER A 287 -14.15 -4.72 22.54
N LYS A 288 -14.68 -5.02 23.76
CA LYS A 288 -16.13 -4.99 24.05
C LYS A 288 -16.77 -3.60 23.88
N GLY A 289 -16.03 -2.59 23.43
CA GLY A 289 -16.48 -1.21 23.23
C GLY A 289 -16.97 -0.85 21.83
N ASP A 290 -16.73 -1.68 20.81
CA ASP A 290 -17.00 -1.32 19.40
C ASP A 290 -18.38 -1.79 18.86
N LYS A 291 -19.29 -2.20 19.76
CA LYS A 291 -20.70 -2.38 19.39
C LYS A 291 -21.45 -1.05 19.59
N LYS A 292 -21.54 -0.28 18.54
CA LYS A 292 -22.57 0.76 18.38
C LYS A 292 -23.33 0.53 17.09
#